data_b3a4f63c8b50e53e9ff9639e24089cad
#
_entry.id   b3a4f63c8b50e53e9ff9639e24089cad
#
_cell.length_a   1.000
_cell.length_b   1.000
_cell.length_c   1.000
_cell.angle_alpha   90.00
_cell.angle_beta   90.00
_cell.angle_gamma   90.00
#
_symmetry.space_group_name_H-M   'P 1'
#
loop_
_entity.id
_entity.type
_entity.pdbx_description
1 polymer ?
#
loop_
_entity_poly.entity_id
_entity_poly.type
_entity_poly.pdbx_seq_one_letter_code
_entity_poly.pdbx_strand_id
1 'polypeptide(L)'
;SHYSEADYGILRERLEAALDVVPMLRQKVLFVPFNLHHPVMVDDPDFDLDSHIYRAALPAPGGMRELHGMISQILCHRLDRSRPLWELWMLTGLENGRAAIVHKIHHCLADGAATVRYLSRVLEQQANLQAPLTARTPWQPEPLPGAGRLVWDALRDHINIDIRRFPAFLSALWQAGSRLLAFHRDVGSPSLERLAHPPPR
;
A
#
# COMPACT_ATOMS: atom_id res chain seq x y z
N SER A 1 -11.16 -26.44 22.65
CA SER A 1 -12.40 -25.69 22.41
C SER A 1 -12.61 -25.59 20.92
N HIS A 2 -13.77 -26.12 20.47
CA HIS A 2 -14.17 -25.95 19.09
C HIS A 2 -14.49 -24.49 18.85
N TYR A 3 -13.98 -23.92 17.77
CA TYR A 3 -14.28 -22.56 17.35
C TYR A 3 -15.79 -22.42 17.07
N SER A 4 -16.44 -21.44 17.69
CA SER A 4 -17.91 -21.29 17.74
C SER A 4 -18.38 -20.04 16.99
N GLU A 5 -19.67 -19.91 16.77
CA GLU A 5 -20.27 -18.65 16.27
C GLU A 5 -19.98 -17.45 17.20
N ALA A 6 -19.82 -17.70 18.50
CA ALA A 6 -19.42 -16.65 19.46
C ALA A 6 -18.03 -16.10 19.15
N ASP A 7 -17.09 -16.96 18.76
CA ASP A 7 -15.73 -16.53 18.38
C ASP A 7 -15.73 -15.69 17.09
N TYR A 8 -16.63 -16.02 16.15
CA TYR A 8 -16.84 -15.20 14.95
C TYR A 8 -17.39 -13.81 15.31
N GLY A 9 -18.37 -13.74 16.20
CA GLY A 9 -18.92 -12.48 16.68
C GLY A 9 -17.84 -11.59 17.31
N ILE A 10 -17.00 -12.15 18.15
CA ILE A 10 -15.87 -11.45 18.77
C ILE A 10 -14.87 -10.95 17.71
N LEU A 11 -14.54 -11.78 16.72
CA LEU A 11 -13.64 -11.37 15.63
C LEU A 11 -14.22 -10.20 14.82
N ARG A 12 -15.51 -10.29 14.48
CA ARG A 12 -16.22 -9.25 13.75
C ARG A 12 -16.24 -7.91 14.50
N GLU A 13 -16.58 -7.93 15.78
CA GLU A 13 -16.56 -6.73 16.63
C GLU A 13 -15.17 -6.08 16.72
N ARG A 14 -14.12 -6.89 16.79
CA ARG A 14 -12.74 -6.41 16.82
C ARG A 14 -12.32 -5.78 15.51
N LEU A 15 -12.68 -6.38 14.39
CA LEU A 15 -12.43 -5.81 13.08
C LEU A 15 -13.15 -4.48 12.92
N GLU A 16 -14.39 -4.41 13.34
CA GLU A 16 -15.16 -3.18 13.32
C GLU A 16 -14.50 -2.08 14.18
N ALA A 17 -13.94 -2.43 15.35
CA ALA A 17 -13.14 -1.50 16.15
C ALA A 17 -11.83 -1.08 15.46
N ALA A 18 -11.19 -2.00 14.76
CA ALA A 18 -9.96 -1.72 14.03
C ALA A 18 -10.18 -0.74 12.85
N LEU A 19 -11.34 -0.76 12.22
CA LEU A 19 -11.70 0.16 11.13
C LEU A 19 -11.70 1.64 11.58
N ASP A 20 -11.98 1.94 12.84
CA ASP A 20 -11.95 3.30 13.37
C ASP A 20 -10.52 3.80 13.60
N VAL A 21 -9.58 2.88 13.81
CA VAL A 21 -8.16 3.19 14.01
C VAL A 21 -7.38 3.20 12.69
N VAL A 22 -7.85 2.44 11.70
CA VAL A 22 -7.21 2.27 10.40
C VAL A 22 -8.23 2.55 9.29
N PRO A 23 -8.56 3.85 9.04
CA PRO A 23 -9.59 4.24 8.08
C PRO A 23 -9.35 3.71 6.65
N MET A 24 -8.08 3.51 6.28
CA MET A 24 -7.70 3.00 4.96
C MET A 24 -8.28 1.61 4.63
N LEU A 25 -8.71 0.85 5.64
CA LEU A 25 -9.42 -0.42 5.41
C LEU A 25 -10.84 -0.24 4.86
N ARG A 26 -11.38 0.98 4.91
CA ARG A 26 -12.65 1.38 4.28
C ARG A 26 -12.44 2.05 2.92
N GLN A 27 -11.20 2.16 2.46
CA GLN A 27 -10.87 2.88 1.23
C GLN A 27 -10.61 1.91 0.07
N LYS A 28 -11.13 2.27 -1.09
CA LYS A 28 -10.88 1.59 -2.35
C LYS A 28 -9.99 2.40 -3.27
N VAL A 29 -9.40 1.72 -4.24
CA VAL A 29 -8.56 2.34 -5.27
C VAL A 29 -9.42 2.88 -6.38
N LEU A 30 -9.31 4.17 -6.66
CA LEU A 30 -9.96 4.84 -7.78
C LEU A 30 -8.92 5.21 -8.83
N PHE A 31 -9.11 4.71 -10.06
CA PHE A 31 -8.22 5.01 -11.18
C PHE A 31 -8.55 6.37 -11.77
N VAL A 32 -7.50 7.17 -11.99
CA VAL A 32 -7.65 8.46 -12.66
C VAL A 32 -7.93 8.22 -14.14
N PRO A 33 -8.92 8.90 -14.74
CA PRO A 33 -9.22 8.75 -16.16
C PRO A 33 -7.99 8.94 -17.04
N PHE A 34 -7.93 8.18 -18.14
CA PHE A 34 -6.84 8.21 -19.13
C PHE A 34 -5.44 7.85 -18.56
N ASN A 35 -5.38 7.27 -17.36
CA ASN A 35 -4.12 6.99 -16.65
C ASN A 35 -3.22 8.22 -16.49
N LEU A 36 -3.80 9.40 -16.37
CA LEU A 36 -3.08 10.66 -16.25
C LEU A 36 -2.29 10.78 -14.95
N HIS A 37 -2.62 9.99 -13.93
CA HIS A 37 -1.94 9.99 -12.63
C HIS A 37 -2.01 8.59 -11.99
N HIS A 38 -1.25 8.40 -10.91
CA HIS A 38 -1.39 7.21 -10.08
C HIS A 38 -2.81 7.12 -9.51
N PRO A 39 -3.32 5.89 -9.28
CA PRO A 39 -4.59 5.71 -8.60
C PRO A 39 -4.62 6.40 -7.25
N VAL A 40 -5.77 6.87 -6.84
CA VAL A 40 -6.01 7.52 -5.55
C VAL A 40 -6.82 6.62 -4.63
N MET A 41 -6.60 6.75 -3.32
CA MET A 41 -7.41 6.09 -2.31
C MET A 41 -8.61 6.98 -1.98
N VAL A 42 -9.80 6.42 -2.00
CA VAL A 42 -11.07 7.11 -1.69
C VAL A 42 -11.90 6.25 -0.76
N ASP A 43 -12.69 6.87 0.09
CA ASP A 43 -13.64 6.13 0.92
C ASP A 43 -14.62 5.34 0.03
N ASP A 44 -14.92 4.11 0.42
CA ASP A 44 -15.93 3.30 -0.27
C ASP A 44 -17.30 3.57 0.36
N PRO A 45 -18.21 4.29 -0.33
CA PRO A 45 -19.52 4.61 0.23
C PRO A 45 -20.39 3.37 0.47
N ASP A 46 -20.08 2.28 -0.22
CA ASP A 46 -20.80 1.01 -0.14
C ASP A 46 -20.05 -0.02 0.73
N PHE A 47 -19.11 0.45 1.58
CA PHE A 47 -18.31 -0.45 2.41
C PHE A 47 -19.19 -1.29 3.34
N ASP A 48 -19.04 -2.58 3.21
CA ASP A 48 -19.67 -3.58 4.08
C ASP A 48 -18.61 -4.53 4.63
N LEU A 49 -18.46 -4.55 5.95
CA LEU A 49 -17.47 -5.40 6.64
C LEU A 49 -17.71 -6.88 6.39
N ASP A 50 -18.96 -7.31 6.34
CA ASP A 50 -19.31 -8.73 6.18
C ASP A 50 -18.94 -9.25 4.79
N SER A 51 -18.82 -8.38 3.80
CA SER A 51 -18.32 -8.72 2.46
C SER A 51 -16.79 -8.97 2.40
N HIS A 52 -16.08 -8.70 3.48
CA HIS A 52 -14.63 -8.89 3.60
C HIS A 52 -14.23 -10.05 4.50
N ILE A 53 -15.20 -10.66 5.21
CA ILE A 53 -14.94 -11.76 6.15
C ILE A 53 -15.48 -13.06 5.56
N TYR A 54 -14.59 -14.01 5.34
CA TYR A 54 -14.89 -15.31 4.76
C TYR A 54 -14.66 -16.42 5.77
N ARG A 55 -15.43 -17.49 5.63
CA ARG A 55 -15.28 -18.71 6.45
C ARG A 55 -15.09 -19.92 5.55
N ALA A 56 -14.14 -20.77 5.90
CA ALA A 56 -13.95 -22.05 5.23
C ALA A 56 -13.54 -23.12 6.24
N ALA A 57 -13.90 -24.37 5.95
CA ALA A 57 -13.47 -25.52 6.72
C ALA A 57 -12.38 -26.28 5.95
N LEU A 58 -11.33 -26.68 6.66
CA LEU A 58 -10.30 -27.55 6.09
C LEU A 58 -10.86 -28.96 5.87
N PRO A 59 -10.46 -29.63 4.79
CA PRO A 59 -10.76 -31.06 4.64
C PRO A 59 -10.03 -31.89 5.69
N ALA A 60 -10.59 -33.03 6.07
CA ALA A 60 -9.92 -33.95 6.98
C ALA A 60 -8.59 -34.44 6.39
N PRO A 61 -7.55 -34.63 7.21
CA PRO A 61 -7.51 -34.56 8.67
C PRO A 61 -7.36 -33.16 9.28
N GLY A 62 -7.23 -32.10 8.50
CA GLY A 62 -7.06 -30.74 8.99
C GLY A 62 -5.64 -30.41 9.47
N GLY A 63 -4.65 -31.09 8.95
CA GLY A 63 -3.24 -30.88 9.27
C GLY A 63 -2.61 -29.70 8.53
N MET A 64 -1.31 -29.56 8.70
CA MET A 64 -0.57 -28.46 8.09
C MET A 64 -0.59 -28.49 6.55
N ARG A 65 -0.69 -29.68 5.96
CA ARG A 65 -0.74 -29.82 4.50
C ARG A 65 -2.04 -29.24 3.95
N GLU A 66 -3.16 -29.56 4.56
CA GLU A 66 -4.49 -29.05 4.21
C GLU A 66 -4.57 -27.55 4.43
N LEU A 67 -3.99 -27.06 5.54
CA LEU A 67 -3.91 -25.63 5.84
C LEU A 67 -3.11 -24.88 4.76
N HIS A 68 -1.90 -25.33 4.43
CA HIS A 68 -1.09 -24.70 3.39
C HIS A 68 -1.77 -24.76 2.01
N GLY A 69 -2.45 -25.84 1.68
CA GLY A 69 -3.24 -25.96 0.46
C GLY A 69 -4.34 -24.90 0.38
N MET A 70 -5.11 -24.73 1.45
CA MET A 70 -6.17 -23.72 1.53
C MET A 70 -5.62 -22.30 1.45
N ILE A 71 -4.56 -21.99 2.19
CA ILE A 71 -3.88 -20.67 2.13
C ILE A 71 -3.40 -20.39 0.71
N SER A 72 -2.80 -21.35 0.03
CA SER A 72 -2.34 -21.19 -1.34
C SER A 72 -3.49 -20.87 -2.29
N GLN A 73 -4.63 -21.53 -2.15
CA GLN A 73 -5.82 -21.23 -2.94
C GLN A 73 -6.32 -19.79 -2.69
N ILE A 74 -6.43 -19.38 -1.42
CA ILE A 74 -6.86 -18.03 -1.05
C ILE A 74 -5.92 -16.98 -1.67
N LEU A 75 -4.61 -17.19 -1.60
CA LEU A 75 -3.62 -16.25 -2.09
C LEU A 75 -3.55 -16.18 -3.63
N CYS A 76 -3.87 -17.27 -4.34
CA CYS A 76 -3.89 -17.30 -5.80
C CYS A 76 -5.02 -16.46 -6.41
N HIS A 77 -6.12 -16.26 -5.73
CA HIS A 77 -7.21 -15.42 -6.22
C HIS A 77 -6.83 -13.93 -6.10
N ARG A 78 -7.24 -13.14 -7.09
CA ARG A 78 -7.03 -11.69 -7.03
C ARG A 78 -8.08 -11.05 -6.14
N LEU A 79 -7.68 -10.00 -5.42
CA LEU A 79 -8.61 -9.14 -4.71
C LEU A 79 -9.48 -8.37 -5.70
N ASP A 80 -10.76 -8.19 -5.35
CA ASP A 80 -11.70 -7.40 -6.14
C ASP A 80 -11.35 -5.91 -6.02
N ARG A 81 -11.06 -5.27 -7.15
CA ARG A 81 -10.65 -3.86 -7.21
C ARG A 81 -11.81 -2.87 -7.09
N SER A 82 -13.05 -3.34 -7.09
CA SER A 82 -14.23 -2.49 -6.90
C SER A 82 -14.47 -2.11 -5.44
N ARG A 83 -13.76 -2.77 -4.52
CA ARG A 83 -13.87 -2.62 -3.06
C ARG A 83 -12.49 -2.48 -2.39
N PRO A 84 -12.41 -2.22 -1.08
CA PRO A 84 -11.16 -2.21 -0.33
C PRO A 84 -10.37 -3.50 -0.52
N LEU A 85 -9.07 -3.38 -0.77
CA LEU A 85 -8.23 -4.48 -1.25
C LEU A 85 -7.69 -5.34 -0.11
N TRP A 86 -8.58 -5.93 0.67
CA TRP A 86 -8.26 -6.89 1.72
C TRP A 86 -9.38 -7.91 1.93
N GLU A 87 -9.03 -9.07 2.47
CA GLU A 87 -9.92 -10.15 2.85
C GLU A 87 -9.41 -10.78 4.15
N LEU A 88 -10.32 -11.17 5.01
CA LEU A 88 -10.02 -11.95 6.21
C LEU A 88 -10.74 -13.29 6.13
N TRP A 89 -9.98 -14.35 6.22
CA TRP A 89 -10.48 -15.72 6.16
C TRP A 89 -10.34 -16.40 7.50
N MET A 90 -11.42 -16.92 8.02
CA MET A 90 -11.44 -17.77 9.20
C MET A 90 -11.51 -19.23 8.76
N LEU A 91 -10.43 -19.96 9.02
CA LEU A 91 -10.31 -21.37 8.67
C LEU A 91 -10.56 -22.22 9.89
N THR A 92 -11.56 -23.12 9.80
CA THR A 92 -11.93 -24.08 10.85
C THR A 92 -11.56 -25.50 10.42
N GLY A 93 -11.77 -26.47 11.30
CA GLY A 93 -11.48 -27.89 10.99
C GLY A 93 -9.99 -28.25 11.09
N LEU A 94 -9.17 -27.45 11.74
CA LEU A 94 -7.80 -27.82 12.06
C LEU A 94 -7.78 -28.92 13.13
N GLU A 95 -6.70 -29.72 13.10
CA GLU A 95 -6.42 -30.71 14.13
C GLU A 95 -6.49 -30.10 15.53
N ASN A 96 -6.98 -30.86 16.50
CA ASN A 96 -7.17 -30.44 17.90
C ASN A 96 -8.19 -29.31 18.09
N GLY A 97 -9.14 -29.13 17.17
CA GLY A 97 -10.22 -28.15 17.27
C GLY A 97 -9.72 -26.68 17.17
N ARG A 98 -8.54 -26.46 16.63
CA ARG A 98 -8.00 -25.12 16.39
C ARG A 98 -8.64 -24.46 15.17
N ALA A 99 -8.51 -23.16 15.09
CA ALA A 99 -8.83 -22.35 13.91
C ALA A 99 -7.59 -21.53 13.51
N ALA A 100 -7.57 -21.12 12.25
CA ALA A 100 -6.56 -20.18 11.75
C ALA A 100 -7.23 -18.96 11.14
N ILE A 101 -6.60 -17.82 11.26
CA ILE A 101 -7.01 -16.59 10.60
C ILE A 101 -5.98 -16.27 9.52
N VAL A 102 -6.44 -16.10 8.30
CA VAL A 102 -5.63 -15.67 7.17
C VAL A 102 -6.10 -14.29 6.76
N HIS A 103 -5.21 -13.31 6.89
CA HIS A 103 -5.47 -11.96 6.43
C HIS A 103 -4.71 -11.70 5.13
N LYS A 104 -5.44 -11.49 4.05
CA LYS A 104 -4.94 -11.17 2.73
C LYS A 104 -5.14 -9.68 2.48
N ILE A 105 -4.07 -8.97 2.25
CA ILE A 105 -4.07 -7.51 2.05
C ILE A 105 -3.19 -7.15 0.86
N HIS A 106 -3.65 -6.24 0.03
CA HIS A 106 -2.84 -5.73 -1.07
C HIS A 106 -1.78 -4.75 -0.55
N HIS A 107 -0.59 -4.82 -1.11
CA HIS A 107 0.56 -4.04 -0.65
C HIS A 107 0.33 -2.51 -0.67
N CYS A 108 -0.54 -2.01 -1.53
CA CYS A 108 -0.88 -0.57 -1.54
C CYS A 108 -1.61 -0.08 -0.27
N LEU A 109 -2.25 -0.98 0.49
CA LEU A 109 -2.87 -0.69 1.78
C LEU A 109 -1.91 -0.89 2.96
N ALA A 110 -0.79 -1.56 2.72
CA ALA A 110 0.13 -2.04 3.73
C ALA A 110 1.50 -1.39 3.54
N ASP A 111 1.64 -0.08 3.83
CA ASP A 111 2.98 0.39 4.15
C ASP A 111 3.39 -0.26 5.49
N GLY A 112 4.69 -0.55 5.66
CA GLY A 112 5.16 -1.35 6.80
C GLY A 112 4.68 -0.84 8.15
N ALA A 113 4.59 0.48 8.37
CA ALA A 113 4.20 1.10 9.63
C ALA A 113 2.67 1.03 9.87
N ALA A 114 1.85 1.18 8.83
CA ALA A 114 0.40 1.06 8.93
C ALA A 114 -0.01 -0.39 9.19
N THR A 115 0.65 -1.35 8.53
CA THR A 115 0.41 -2.79 8.74
C THR A 115 0.75 -3.20 10.17
N VAL A 116 1.89 -2.77 10.71
CA VAL A 116 2.28 -3.08 12.09
C VAL A 116 1.27 -2.51 13.06
N ARG A 117 0.85 -1.25 12.90
CA ARG A 117 -0.17 -0.63 13.76
C ARG A 117 -1.51 -1.36 13.71
N TYR A 118 -1.95 -1.76 12.52
CA TYR A 118 -3.17 -2.54 12.35
C TYR A 118 -3.08 -3.89 13.06
N LEU A 119 -2.03 -4.67 12.77
CA LEU A 119 -1.82 -5.98 13.36
C LEU A 119 -1.68 -5.89 14.88
N SER A 120 -0.92 -4.92 15.40
CA SER A 120 -0.83 -4.69 16.85
C SER A 120 -2.22 -4.48 17.45
N ARG A 121 -3.05 -3.64 16.84
CA ARG A 121 -4.40 -3.37 17.36
C ARG A 121 -5.31 -4.59 17.33
N VAL A 122 -5.30 -5.35 16.23
CA VAL A 122 -6.10 -6.58 16.12
C VAL A 122 -5.61 -7.65 17.08
N LEU A 123 -4.29 -7.78 17.29
CA LEU A 123 -3.68 -8.79 18.16
C LEU A 123 -3.66 -8.36 19.63
N GLU A 124 -3.37 -7.10 19.96
CA GLU A 124 -3.36 -6.59 21.34
C GLU A 124 -4.74 -6.64 21.99
N GLN A 125 -5.80 -6.42 21.24
CA GLN A 125 -7.16 -6.62 21.72
C GLN A 125 -7.44 -8.09 22.10
N GLN A 126 -6.62 -9.04 21.66
CA GLN A 126 -6.70 -10.42 22.14
C GLN A 126 -6.32 -10.57 23.61
N ALA A 127 -5.44 -9.71 24.12
CA ALA A 127 -5.00 -9.77 25.51
C ALA A 127 -5.96 -9.04 26.49
N ASN A 128 -6.80 -8.14 25.99
CA ASN A 128 -7.68 -7.32 26.84
C ASN A 128 -9.13 -7.36 26.35
N LEU A 129 -9.78 -8.49 26.58
CA LEU A 129 -11.18 -8.78 26.19
C LEU A 129 -12.22 -7.88 26.92
N GLN A 130 -11.81 -7.06 27.88
CA GLN A 130 -12.70 -6.30 28.76
C GLN A 130 -12.65 -4.78 28.54
N ALA A 131 -11.90 -4.30 27.54
CA ALA A 131 -11.95 -2.86 27.25
C ALA A 131 -13.34 -2.50 26.68
N PRO A 132 -14.10 -1.59 27.32
CA PRO A 132 -15.40 -1.20 26.81
C PRO A 132 -15.22 -0.58 25.41
N LEU A 133 -16.03 -1.04 24.48
CA LEU A 133 -16.18 -0.42 23.16
C LEU A 133 -16.75 0.99 23.42
N THR A 134 -15.91 2.00 23.29
CA THR A 134 -16.36 3.40 23.35
C THR A 134 -17.44 3.61 22.30
N ALA A 135 -18.47 4.37 22.64
CA ALA A 135 -19.55 4.71 21.70
C ALA A 135 -18.96 5.24 20.40
N ARG A 136 -19.24 4.52 19.32
CA ARG A 136 -18.66 4.84 18.00
C ARG A 136 -19.46 5.96 17.36
N THR A 137 -18.76 6.95 16.85
CA THR A 137 -19.38 7.89 15.91
C THR A 137 -19.68 7.14 14.61
N PRO A 138 -20.90 7.21 14.08
CA PRO A 138 -21.21 6.62 12.79
C PRO A 138 -20.22 7.12 11.73
N TRP A 139 -19.54 6.19 11.06
CA TRP A 139 -18.64 6.55 9.96
C TRP A 139 -19.45 7.10 8.80
N GLN A 140 -18.98 8.23 8.24
CA GLN A 140 -19.56 8.84 7.06
C GLN A 140 -18.49 8.93 5.99
N PRO A 141 -18.67 8.26 4.83
CA PRO A 141 -17.70 8.30 3.74
C PRO A 141 -17.61 9.70 3.14
N GLU A 142 -16.41 10.10 2.74
CA GLU A 142 -16.23 11.29 1.94
C GLU A 142 -16.86 11.11 0.54
N PRO A 143 -17.45 12.17 -0.05
CA PRO A 143 -17.99 12.09 -1.38
C PRO A 143 -16.91 11.71 -2.40
N LEU A 144 -17.22 10.79 -3.31
CA LEU A 144 -16.30 10.41 -4.37
C LEU A 144 -15.96 11.61 -5.26
N PRO A 145 -14.68 11.85 -5.57
CA PRO A 145 -14.29 12.91 -6.48
C PRO A 145 -14.79 12.62 -7.89
N GLY A 146 -15.43 13.61 -8.53
CA GLY A 146 -15.85 13.48 -9.92
C GLY A 146 -14.67 13.35 -10.88
N ALA A 147 -14.89 12.72 -12.04
CA ALA A 147 -13.85 12.50 -13.05
C ALA A 147 -13.12 13.79 -13.47
N GLY A 148 -13.86 14.90 -13.61
CA GLY A 148 -13.28 16.21 -13.94
C GLY A 148 -12.31 16.72 -12.88
N ARG A 149 -12.62 16.52 -11.59
CA ARG A 149 -11.73 16.87 -10.47
C ARG A 149 -10.45 16.02 -10.49
N LEU A 150 -10.57 14.72 -10.69
CA LEU A 150 -9.43 13.82 -10.79
C LEU A 150 -8.48 14.20 -11.93
N VAL A 151 -9.03 14.53 -13.10
CA VAL A 151 -8.24 15.01 -14.24
C VAL A 151 -7.57 16.34 -13.93
N TRP A 152 -8.28 17.29 -13.33
CA TRP A 152 -7.73 18.58 -12.96
C TRP A 152 -6.59 18.46 -11.94
N ASP A 153 -6.78 17.67 -10.89
CA ASP A 153 -5.76 17.44 -9.87
C ASP A 153 -4.51 16.77 -10.48
N ALA A 154 -4.71 15.79 -11.37
CA ALA A 154 -3.62 15.14 -12.09
C ALA A 154 -2.83 16.12 -12.97
N LEU A 155 -3.49 16.98 -13.73
CA LEU A 155 -2.83 18.00 -14.55
C LEU A 155 -2.08 19.03 -13.71
N ARG A 156 -2.68 19.47 -12.62
CA ARG A 156 -2.06 20.41 -11.67
C ARG A 156 -0.80 19.83 -11.06
N ASP A 157 -0.81 18.55 -10.69
CA ASP A 157 0.35 17.89 -10.11
C ASP A 157 1.48 17.75 -11.14
N HIS A 158 1.18 17.43 -12.40
CA HIS A 158 2.16 17.39 -13.47
C HIS A 158 2.82 18.77 -13.67
N ILE A 159 2.01 19.82 -13.76
CA ILE A 159 2.52 21.20 -13.90
C ILE A 159 3.40 21.59 -12.71
N ASN A 160 2.98 21.27 -11.49
CA ASN A 160 3.74 21.59 -10.27
C ASN A 160 5.06 20.82 -10.20
N ILE A 161 5.10 19.57 -10.62
CA ILE A 161 6.32 18.76 -10.67
C ILE A 161 7.29 19.35 -11.69
N ASP A 162 6.83 19.72 -12.87
CA ASP A 162 7.68 20.28 -13.93
C ASP A 162 8.23 21.65 -13.54
N ILE A 163 7.41 22.54 -12.98
CA ILE A 163 7.87 23.84 -12.49
C ILE A 163 8.92 23.69 -11.38
N ARG A 164 8.76 22.75 -10.46
CA ARG A 164 9.73 22.51 -9.38
C ARG A 164 11.04 21.88 -9.87
N ARG A 165 11.01 21.08 -10.93
CA ARG A 165 12.17 20.44 -11.54
C ARG A 165 12.92 21.36 -12.51
N PHE A 166 12.27 22.35 -13.07
CA PHE A 166 12.83 23.24 -14.06
C PHE A 166 14.10 23.99 -13.58
N PRO A 167 14.17 24.56 -12.36
CA PRO A 167 15.40 25.18 -11.86
C PRO A 167 16.55 24.19 -11.71
N ALA A 168 16.27 22.96 -11.27
CA ALA A 168 17.29 21.91 -11.15
C ALA A 168 17.80 21.45 -12.53
N PHE A 169 16.92 21.37 -13.53
CA PHE A 169 17.30 21.09 -14.91
C PHE A 169 18.18 22.20 -15.48
N LEU A 170 17.83 23.48 -15.29
CA LEU A 170 18.64 24.60 -15.72
C LEU A 170 20.00 24.62 -15.03
N SER A 171 20.08 24.34 -13.75
CA SER A 171 21.33 24.25 -13.01
C SER A 171 22.24 23.12 -13.51
N ALA A 172 21.64 21.97 -13.84
CA ALA A 172 22.37 20.84 -14.42
C ALA A 172 22.91 21.15 -15.82
N LEU A 173 22.14 21.85 -16.67
CA LEU A 173 22.57 22.31 -17.98
C LEU A 173 23.73 23.31 -17.86
N TRP A 174 23.62 24.27 -16.92
CA TRP A 174 24.67 25.22 -16.65
C TRP A 174 25.98 24.56 -16.20
N GLN A 175 25.87 23.59 -15.27
CA GLN A 175 27.03 22.82 -14.80
C GLN A 175 27.66 21.96 -15.92
N ALA A 176 26.86 21.34 -16.77
CA ALA A 176 27.36 20.59 -17.92
C ALA A 176 28.04 21.49 -18.92
N GLY A 177 27.46 22.64 -19.24
CA GLY A 177 28.04 23.65 -20.12
C GLY A 177 29.38 24.23 -19.60
N SER A 178 29.44 24.54 -18.30
CA SER A 178 30.65 25.04 -17.67
C SER A 178 31.79 24.01 -17.67
N ARG A 179 31.47 22.72 -17.46
CA ARG A 179 32.45 21.61 -17.55
C ARG A 179 32.99 21.43 -18.97
N LEU A 180 32.11 21.52 -19.99
CA LEU A 180 32.52 21.46 -21.38
C LEU A 180 33.43 22.63 -21.79
N LEU A 181 33.10 23.81 -21.34
CA LEU A 181 33.94 25.00 -21.58
C LEU A 181 35.29 24.91 -20.87
N ALA A 182 35.34 24.39 -19.63
CA ALA A 182 36.58 24.11 -18.92
C ALA A 182 37.44 23.08 -19.65
N PHE A 183 36.81 21.97 -20.10
CA PHE A 183 37.50 20.94 -20.88
C PHE A 183 38.08 21.49 -22.20
N HIS A 184 37.33 22.32 -22.93
CA HIS A 184 37.84 22.98 -24.13
C HIS A 184 39.00 23.94 -23.86
N ARG A 185 39.01 24.60 -22.71
CA ARG A 185 40.08 25.49 -22.28
C ARG A 185 41.37 24.71 -21.97
N ASP A 186 41.24 23.56 -21.31
CA ASP A 186 42.38 22.70 -20.95
C ASP A 186 42.94 21.93 -22.16
N VAL A 187 42.08 21.53 -23.11
CA VAL A 187 42.50 20.83 -24.36
C VAL A 187 42.99 21.83 -25.41
N GLY A 188 42.49 23.08 -25.36
CA GLY A 188 42.83 24.14 -26.35
C GLY A 188 44.15 24.88 -26.08
N SER A 189 44.89 24.54 -25.02
CA SER A 189 46.25 25.03 -24.77
C SER A 189 47.26 23.89 -24.86
N PRO A 190 47.60 23.36 -26.04
CA PRO A 190 48.85 22.67 -26.14
C PRO A 190 49.94 23.69 -25.87
N SER A 191 50.64 23.52 -24.78
CA SER A 191 51.81 24.35 -24.45
C SER A 191 52.83 24.24 -25.58
N LEU A 192 52.83 25.23 -26.48
CA LEU A 192 53.85 25.40 -27.53
C LEU A 192 55.27 25.46 -26.95
N GLU A 193 55.40 25.63 -25.64
CA GLU A 193 56.69 25.59 -24.94
C GLU A 193 57.36 24.23 -24.92
N ARG A 194 56.66 23.13 -25.10
CA ARG A 194 57.29 21.77 -25.14
C ARG A 194 57.94 21.43 -26.48
N LEU A 195 57.67 22.21 -27.53
CA LEU A 195 58.27 21.99 -28.86
C LEU A 195 59.56 22.82 -29.05
N ALA A 196 59.87 23.71 -28.12
CA ALA A 196 61.04 24.61 -28.24
C ALA A 196 62.37 24.05 -27.66
N HIS A 197 62.34 22.91 -26.95
CA HIS A 197 63.55 22.32 -26.40
C HIS A 197 63.73 20.88 -26.89
N PRO A 198 64.62 20.63 -27.89
CA PRO A 198 65.02 19.27 -28.25
C PRO A 198 65.82 18.66 -27.09
N PRO A 199 65.71 17.37 -26.84
CA PRO A 199 66.43 16.68 -25.79
C PRO A 199 67.93 16.78 -26.02
N PRO A 200 68.77 16.90 -24.99
CA PRO A 200 70.22 16.91 -25.12
C PRO A 200 70.69 15.53 -25.66
N ARG A 201 71.69 15.58 -26.52
CA ARG A 201 72.36 14.41 -27.14
C ARG A 201 73.16 13.65 -26.08
#